data_7785f45348910f54c49ffaac31b565df
#
_entry.id   7785f45348910f54c49ffaac31b565df
#
_cell.length_a   1.000
_cell.length_b   1.000
_cell.length_c   1.000
_cell.angle_alpha   90.00
_cell.angle_beta   90.00
_cell.angle_gamma   90.00
#
_symmetry.space_group_name_H-M   'P 1'
#
loop_
_entity.id
_entity.type
_entity.pdbx_description
1 polymer ?
#
loop_
_entity_poly.entity_id
_entity_poly.type
_entity_poly.pdbx_seq_one_letter_code
_entity_poly.pdbx_strand_id
1 'polypeptide(L)'
;MRKKITAAFLTSILLVSFLSACSAKAENTEPAVSDQQAGTEAASAPTPEDTSNNTKPEPSAEQLLFTIESYPLYEIEDGRLIASGSYENIRLSEETSARYQELDYALHMVNSDISKRAKQYFDEVEDESRDYLQNDRESNVYGTMNITIEPVRFDKDVLSFFECKEVSVPGASHPTQEYSAYNYNPAAESPIMIADVVSDLGGLASAVKDNLVTLSDGKPFSDVEVEPEKYLNENAGNLPWVIDRDALVLRFAPGSIAPYAAGTLEARIPFSEYPDLFTDKWSAPEGAYAGMIIPYVRNAVDLDGDDMRG
;
A
#
# COMPACT_ATOMS: atom_id res chain seq x y z
N MET A 1 31.72 -23.39 -11.88
CA MET A 1 31.77 -23.75 -10.46
C MET A 1 30.93 -22.73 -9.69
N ARG A 2 29.65 -22.99 -9.49
CA ARG A 2 28.73 -22.14 -8.70
C ARG A 2 28.72 -22.68 -7.28
N LYS A 3 29.03 -21.83 -6.30
CA LYS A 3 28.96 -22.17 -4.86
C LYS A 3 27.50 -22.14 -4.42
N LYS A 4 26.96 -23.30 -4.02
CA LYS A 4 25.67 -23.41 -3.39
C LYS A 4 25.79 -22.90 -1.94
N ILE A 5 25.01 -21.89 -1.60
CA ILE A 5 24.81 -21.44 -0.20
C ILE A 5 23.55 -22.15 0.28
N THR A 6 23.71 -23.09 1.19
CA THR A 6 22.61 -23.82 1.80
C THR A 6 22.18 -23.05 3.04
N ALA A 7 21.01 -22.43 3.01
CA ALA A 7 20.37 -21.89 4.20
C ALA A 7 19.55 -23.02 4.86
N ALA A 8 19.91 -23.36 6.10
CA ALA A 8 19.21 -24.35 6.90
C ALA A 8 18.03 -23.68 7.61
N PHE A 9 16.81 -23.99 7.20
CA PHE A 9 15.61 -23.67 7.96
C PHE A 9 15.26 -24.78 8.93
N LEU A 10 15.22 -24.46 10.23
CA LEU A 10 14.71 -25.33 11.27
C LEU A 10 13.17 -25.26 11.28
N THR A 11 12.55 -26.36 10.89
CA THR A 11 11.10 -26.56 10.94
C THR A 11 10.70 -27.06 12.34
N SER A 12 9.90 -26.30 13.07
CA SER A 12 9.13 -26.80 14.22
C SER A 12 7.67 -26.95 13.80
N ILE A 13 7.24 -28.19 13.71
CA ILE A 13 5.85 -28.59 13.43
C ILE A 13 5.07 -28.58 14.73
N LEU A 14 4.02 -27.77 14.83
CA LEU A 14 2.96 -27.94 15.82
C LEU A 14 1.62 -28.05 15.10
N LEU A 15 1.07 -29.27 15.11
CA LEU A 15 -0.26 -29.60 14.60
C LEU A 15 -1.29 -29.19 15.67
N VAL A 16 -2.22 -28.30 15.34
CA VAL A 16 -3.49 -28.18 16.08
C VAL A 16 -4.64 -28.08 15.10
N SER A 17 -5.43 -29.14 15.10
CA SER A 17 -6.69 -29.24 14.36
C SER A 17 -7.82 -28.60 15.17
N PHE A 18 -8.57 -27.65 14.60
CA PHE A 18 -9.92 -27.33 15.06
C PHE A 18 -10.88 -27.19 13.89
N LEU A 19 -11.78 -28.17 13.80
CA LEU A 19 -13.03 -28.09 13.10
C LEU A 19 -14.04 -27.34 13.99
N SER A 20 -14.73 -26.34 13.44
CA SER A 20 -16.11 -26.06 13.85
C SER A 20 -16.84 -25.25 12.79
N ALA A 21 -17.80 -25.88 12.18
CA ALA A 21 -18.84 -25.29 11.37
C ALA A 21 -19.90 -24.64 12.27
N CYS A 22 -20.36 -23.46 11.95
CA CYS A 22 -21.69 -22.99 12.33
C CYS A 22 -22.30 -22.14 11.22
N SER A 23 -23.34 -22.73 10.64
CA SER A 23 -24.29 -22.12 9.71
C SER A 23 -25.28 -21.27 10.50
N ALA A 24 -25.50 -20.02 10.14
CA ALA A 24 -26.64 -19.23 10.59
C ALA A 24 -27.35 -18.60 9.40
N LYS A 25 -28.62 -18.94 9.31
CA LYS A 25 -29.62 -18.59 8.33
C LYS A 25 -30.20 -17.21 8.67
N ALA A 26 -30.19 -16.28 7.74
CA ALA A 26 -30.86 -14.99 7.91
C ALA A 26 -32.26 -15.04 7.31
N GLU A 27 -33.22 -14.68 8.12
CA GLU A 27 -34.64 -14.49 7.72
C GLU A 27 -34.88 -13.05 7.25
N ASN A 28 -35.52 -12.96 6.10
CA ASN A 28 -36.09 -11.75 5.50
C ASN A 28 -37.31 -11.29 6.29
N THR A 29 -37.40 -10.01 6.61
CA THR A 29 -38.66 -9.39 6.97
C THR A 29 -38.76 -8.01 6.29
N GLU A 30 -39.66 -7.91 5.30
CA GLU A 30 -40.16 -6.65 4.74
C GLU A 30 -41.10 -5.96 5.73
N PRO A 31 -41.18 -4.64 5.76
CA PRO A 31 -42.37 -3.95 6.21
C PRO A 31 -43.07 -3.16 5.10
N ALA A 32 -44.37 -3.29 5.17
CA ALA A 32 -45.43 -2.81 4.29
C ALA A 32 -45.52 -1.28 4.15
N VAL A 33 -45.99 -0.92 2.95
CA VAL A 33 -46.45 0.40 2.51
C VAL A 33 -47.71 0.81 3.29
N SER A 34 -47.84 2.05 3.68
CA SER A 34 -49.12 2.71 3.95
C SER A 34 -49.14 4.11 3.33
N ASP A 35 -50.01 4.25 2.34
CA ASP A 35 -50.48 5.50 1.77
C ASP A 35 -51.25 6.32 2.79
N GLN A 36 -51.04 7.66 2.78
CA GLN A 36 -52.09 8.63 3.04
C GLN A 36 -51.84 9.95 2.32
N GLN A 37 -52.78 10.28 1.45
CA GLN A 37 -53.00 11.52 0.74
C GLN A 37 -53.79 12.52 1.61
N ALA A 38 -53.44 13.78 1.54
CA ALA A 38 -54.29 15.00 1.56
C ALA A 38 -53.37 16.21 1.67
N GLY A 39 -53.30 17.22 0.86
CA GLY A 39 -54.32 18.03 0.24
C GLY A 39 -54.13 19.49 0.66
N THR A 40 -53.95 20.39 -0.35
CA THR A 40 -54.23 21.87 -0.32
C THR A 40 -53.20 22.78 0.42
N GLU A 41 -52.60 23.80 -0.12
CA GLU A 41 -53.07 25.02 -0.77
C GLU A 41 -51.85 25.95 -1.09
N ALA A 42 -51.97 26.74 -2.12
CA ALA A 42 -50.95 27.64 -2.64
C ALA A 42 -50.78 28.91 -1.78
N ALA A 43 -49.52 29.28 -1.58
CA ALA A 43 -49.15 30.67 -1.28
C ALA A 43 -47.88 31.03 -2.04
N SER A 44 -48.02 31.94 -3.01
CA SER A 44 -46.94 32.56 -3.74
C SER A 44 -46.08 33.42 -2.83
N ALA A 45 -44.81 33.15 -2.71
CA ALA A 45 -43.81 34.04 -2.11
C ALA A 45 -42.64 34.22 -3.09
N PRO A 46 -41.93 35.37 -3.05
CA PRO A 46 -41.10 35.86 -4.13
C PRO A 46 -39.82 35.00 -4.33
N THR A 47 -39.47 34.83 -5.55
CA THR A 47 -38.21 34.20 -6.03
C THR A 47 -37.00 34.92 -5.42
N PRO A 48 -36.15 34.25 -4.62
CA PRO A 48 -34.82 34.77 -4.38
C PRO A 48 -34.00 34.53 -5.65
N GLU A 49 -33.37 35.56 -6.16
CA GLU A 49 -32.34 35.48 -7.17
C GLU A 49 -31.25 34.51 -6.67
N ASP A 50 -31.17 33.39 -7.32
CA ASP A 50 -30.15 32.35 -7.10
C ASP A 50 -28.81 32.84 -7.66
N THR A 51 -28.10 33.67 -6.90
CA THR A 51 -26.66 33.88 -7.09
C THR A 51 -25.90 32.75 -6.43
N SER A 52 -26.19 31.53 -6.86
CA SER A 52 -25.34 30.39 -6.63
C SER A 52 -24.12 30.57 -7.54
N ASN A 53 -23.15 31.35 -7.07
CA ASN A 53 -21.77 31.21 -7.48
C ASN A 53 -21.28 29.83 -7.05
N ASN A 54 -21.68 28.83 -7.82
CA ASN A 54 -21.14 27.49 -7.77
C ASN A 54 -19.75 27.52 -8.43
N THR A 55 -18.84 28.32 -7.85
CA THR A 55 -17.41 28.20 -8.12
C THR A 55 -17.02 26.84 -7.53
N LYS A 56 -17.03 25.80 -8.39
CA LYS A 56 -16.29 24.57 -8.14
C LYS A 56 -14.93 25.06 -7.63
N PRO A 57 -14.49 24.63 -6.40
CA PRO A 57 -13.17 25.02 -5.94
C PRO A 57 -12.18 24.62 -7.02
N GLU A 58 -11.45 25.59 -7.55
CA GLU A 58 -10.33 25.29 -8.43
C GLU A 58 -9.46 24.31 -7.65
N PRO A 59 -9.08 23.17 -8.26
CA PRO A 59 -8.13 22.28 -7.63
C PRO A 59 -6.94 23.14 -7.25
N SER A 60 -6.54 23.11 -5.96
CA SER A 60 -5.41 23.92 -5.53
C SER A 60 -4.25 23.59 -6.47
N ALA A 61 -3.59 24.60 -7.05
CA ALA A 61 -2.60 24.49 -8.14
C ALA A 61 -1.33 23.70 -7.76
N GLU A 62 -1.40 22.87 -6.73
CA GLU A 62 -0.28 22.24 -6.03
C GLU A 62 -0.35 20.72 -5.97
N GLN A 63 -1.43 20.12 -6.53
CA GLN A 63 -1.55 18.67 -6.57
C GLN A 63 -0.77 18.08 -7.75
N LEU A 64 0.07 17.06 -7.46
CA LEU A 64 0.74 16.30 -8.50
C LEU A 64 -0.24 15.32 -9.15
N LEU A 65 -0.34 15.35 -10.48
CA LEU A 65 -1.15 14.41 -11.25
C LEU A 65 -0.28 13.25 -11.73
N PHE A 66 -0.74 12.03 -11.51
CA PHE A 66 -0.02 10.81 -11.87
C PHE A 66 -0.96 9.67 -12.23
N THR A 67 -0.40 8.64 -12.85
CA THR A 67 -1.04 7.34 -13.08
C THR A 67 -0.19 6.24 -12.46
N ILE A 68 -0.82 5.11 -12.12
CA ILE A 68 -0.14 3.86 -11.77
C ILE A 68 -0.31 2.92 -12.95
N GLU A 69 0.82 2.47 -13.50
CA GLU A 69 0.88 1.52 -14.61
C GLU A 69 1.24 0.14 -14.05
N SER A 70 0.41 -0.87 -14.34
CA SER A 70 0.62 -2.26 -13.92
C SER A 70 1.14 -3.09 -15.09
N TYR A 71 2.27 -3.77 -14.88
CA TYR A 71 2.97 -4.59 -15.85
C TYR A 71 2.83 -6.06 -15.49
N PRO A 72 2.11 -6.86 -16.28
CA PRO A 72 1.92 -8.28 -16.00
C PRO A 72 3.18 -9.09 -16.29
N LEU A 73 3.36 -10.19 -15.55
CA LEU A 73 4.41 -11.19 -15.70
C LEU A 73 3.79 -12.58 -15.75
N TYR A 74 4.20 -13.40 -16.70
CA TYR A 74 3.69 -14.76 -16.86
C TYR A 74 4.79 -15.69 -17.33
N GLU A 75 4.83 -16.92 -16.77
CA GLU A 75 5.60 -18.01 -17.29
C GLU A 75 4.71 -19.20 -17.58
N ILE A 76 4.75 -19.69 -18.83
CA ILE A 76 3.96 -20.82 -19.31
C ILE A 76 4.89 -21.83 -19.96
N GLU A 77 4.94 -23.05 -19.45
CA GLU A 77 5.74 -24.15 -19.97
C GLU A 77 4.81 -25.30 -20.38
N ASP A 78 4.93 -25.77 -21.60
CA ASP A 78 4.10 -26.84 -22.19
C ASP A 78 2.57 -26.61 -22.07
N GLY A 79 2.12 -25.33 -22.13
CA GLY A 79 0.72 -24.93 -22.00
C GLY A 79 0.22 -24.88 -20.56
N ARG A 80 1.09 -25.00 -19.58
CA ARG A 80 0.79 -24.93 -18.16
C ARG A 80 1.37 -23.65 -17.57
N LEU A 81 0.57 -22.92 -16.78
CA LEU A 81 1.02 -21.77 -16.02
C LEU A 81 1.95 -22.23 -14.88
N ILE A 82 3.17 -21.74 -14.86
CA ILE A 82 4.20 -22.00 -13.85
C ILE A 82 4.19 -20.89 -12.80
N ALA A 83 4.20 -19.63 -13.24
CA ALA A 83 4.15 -18.47 -12.38
C ALA A 83 3.35 -17.35 -13.03
N SER A 84 2.76 -16.49 -12.21
CA SER A 84 2.12 -15.24 -12.66
C SER A 84 2.39 -14.12 -11.67
N GLY A 85 2.29 -12.89 -12.14
CA GLY A 85 2.46 -11.74 -11.26
C GLY A 85 2.28 -10.44 -11.97
N SER A 86 2.61 -9.37 -11.24
CA SER A 86 2.64 -8.03 -11.78
C SER A 86 3.52 -7.11 -10.93
N TYR A 87 3.97 -6.03 -11.53
CA TYR A 87 4.54 -4.92 -10.77
C TYR A 87 3.95 -3.59 -11.25
N GLU A 88 3.99 -2.60 -10.39
CA GLU A 88 3.43 -1.29 -10.65
C GLU A 88 4.53 -0.22 -10.69
N ASN A 89 4.36 0.76 -11.56
CA ASN A 89 5.19 1.96 -11.67
C ASN A 89 4.31 3.21 -11.56
N ILE A 90 4.91 4.31 -11.12
CA ILE A 90 4.26 5.63 -11.08
C ILE A 90 4.72 6.44 -12.30
N ARG A 91 3.77 7.02 -13.03
CA ARG A 91 4.03 7.96 -14.10
C ARG A 91 3.37 9.30 -13.82
N LEU A 92 4.13 10.37 -13.79
CA LEU A 92 3.59 11.72 -13.70
C LEU A 92 2.86 12.09 -15.00
N SER A 93 1.86 12.97 -14.91
CA SER A 93 1.30 13.60 -16.10
C SER A 93 2.36 14.43 -16.82
N GLU A 94 2.18 14.65 -18.15
CA GLU A 94 3.12 15.45 -18.93
C GLU A 94 3.31 16.86 -18.35
N GLU A 95 2.24 17.48 -17.85
CA GLU A 95 2.28 18.80 -17.21
C GLU A 95 3.09 18.76 -15.90
N THR A 96 2.86 17.75 -15.05
CA THR A 96 3.58 17.57 -13.78
C THR A 96 5.05 17.28 -14.03
N SER A 97 5.37 16.37 -14.97
CA SER A 97 6.73 16.01 -15.36
C SER A 97 7.50 17.22 -15.92
N ALA A 98 6.87 18.02 -16.78
CA ALA A 98 7.49 19.24 -17.32
C ALA A 98 7.81 20.29 -16.25
N ARG A 99 7.01 20.35 -15.18
CA ARG A 99 7.19 21.29 -14.06
C ARG A 99 8.20 20.79 -13.02
N TYR A 100 8.26 19.48 -12.78
CA TYR A 100 9.07 18.84 -11.73
C TYR A 100 10.03 17.80 -12.33
N GLN A 101 11.01 18.27 -13.13
CA GLN A 101 11.90 17.40 -13.91
C GLN A 101 12.77 16.49 -13.04
N GLU A 102 13.26 16.99 -11.90
CA GLU A 102 14.07 16.19 -10.98
C GLU A 102 13.23 15.13 -10.27
N LEU A 103 11.97 15.43 -9.95
CA LEU A 103 11.03 14.44 -9.44
C LEU A 103 10.74 13.34 -10.48
N ASP A 104 10.51 13.74 -11.72
CA ASP A 104 10.29 12.79 -12.83
C ASP A 104 11.50 11.86 -13.00
N TYR A 105 12.71 12.43 -12.96
CA TYR A 105 13.94 11.64 -12.98
C TYR A 105 14.06 10.72 -11.76
N ALA A 106 13.78 11.20 -10.54
CA ALA A 106 13.82 10.39 -9.34
C ALA A 106 12.82 9.22 -9.41
N LEU A 107 11.58 9.48 -9.87
CA LEU A 107 10.58 8.41 -10.08
C LEU A 107 11.01 7.43 -11.19
N HIS A 108 11.65 7.90 -12.24
CA HIS A 108 12.20 7.01 -13.27
C HIS A 108 13.22 6.03 -12.66
N MET A 109 14.11 6.50 -11.78
CA MET A 109 15.08 5.65 -11.09
C MET A 109 14.39 4.64 -10.16
N VAL A 110 13.37 5.08 -9.39
CA VAL A 110 12.57 4.19 -8.53
C VAL A 110 11.84 3.13 -9.36
N ASN A 111 11.16 3.52 -10.42
CA ASN A 111 10.46 2.60 -11.33
C ASN A 111 11.41 1.57 -11.96
N SER A 112 12.62 2.01 -12.35
CA SER A 112 13.65 1.12 -12.89
C SER A 112 14.11 0.09 -11.86
N ASP A 113 14.27 0.50 -10.59
CA ASP A 113 14.62 -0.40 -9.50
C ASP A 113 13.50 -1.39 -9.19
N ILE A 114 12.24 -0.92 -9.12
CA ILE A 114 11.05 -1.77 -8.94
C ILE A 114 11.00 -2.82 -10.06
N SER A 115 11.11 -2.40 -11.32
CA SER A 115 11.05 -3.30 -12.48
C SER A 115 12.15 -4.36 -12.44
N LYS A 116 13.36 -3.97 -12.04
CA LYS A 116 14.51 -4.91 -11.92
C LYS A 116 14.28 -5.92 -10.80
N ARG A 117 13.85 -5.46 -9.62
CA ARG A 117 13.55 -6.33 -8.47
C ARG A 117 12.36 -7.25 -8.77
N ALA A 118 11.33 -6.74 -9.44
CA ALA A 118 10.17 -7.52 -9.85
C ALA A 118 10.57 -8.70 -10.73
N LYS A 119 11.41 -8.48 -11.74
CA LYS A 119 11.92 -9.55 -12.59
C LYS A 119 12.74 -10.56 -11.79
N GLN A 120 13.64 -10.11 -10.92
CA GLN A 120 14.43 -11.00 -10.08
C GLN A 120 13.55 -11.88 -9.17
N TYR A 121 12.57 -11.29 -8.48
CA TYR A 121 11.66 -12.04 -7.61
C TYR A 121 10.76 -12.98 -8.41
N PHE A 122 10.37 -12.57 -9.62
CA PHE A 122 9.58 -13.42 -10.49
C PHE A 122 10.37 -14.65 -10.94
N ASP A 123 11.64 -14.49 -11.32
CA ASP A 123 12.54 -15.60 -11.67
C ASP A 123 12.70 -16.59 -10.49
N GLU A 124 12.81 -16.08 -9.25
CA GLU A 124 12.89 -16.90 -8.02
C GLU A 124 11.59 -17.70 -7.82
N VAL A 125 10.43 -17.07 -7.98
CA VAL A 125 9.11 -17.72 -7.86
C VAL A 125 8.91 -18.76 -8.97
N GLU A 126 9.36 -18.48 -10.18
CA GLU A 126 9.33 -19.40 -11.32
C GLU A 126 10.16 -20.66 -11.03
N ASP A 127 11.40 -20.49 -10.56
CA ASP A 127 12.30 -21.61 -10.24
C ASP A 127 11.71 -22.48 -9.11
N GLU A 128 11.22 -21.89 -8.01
CA GLU A 128 10.60 -22.63 -6.92
C GLU A 128 9.33 -23.36 -7.36
N SER A 129 8.51 -22.71 -8.19
CA SER A 129 7.29 -23.31 -8.73
C SER A 129 7.61 -24.50 -9.64
N ARG A 130 8.61 -24.36 -10.51
CA ARG A 130 9.07 -25.42 -11.40
C ARG A 130 9.59 -26.63 -10.61
N ASP A 131 10.38 -26.40 -9.56
CA ASP A 131 10.91 -27.45 -8.69
C ASP A 131 9.76 -28.19 -7.96
N TYR A 132 8.76 -27.46 -7.45
CA TYR A 132 7.57 -28.07 -6.84
C TYR A 132 6.82 -28.97 -7.84
N LEU A 133 6.56 -28.47 -9.05
CA LEU A 133 5.79 -29.14 -10.07
C LEU A 133 6.53 -30.37 -10.68
N GLN A 134 7.85 -30.45 -10.60
CA GLN A 134 8.60 -31.66 -10.94
C GLN A 134 8.29 -32.80 -9.97
N ASN A 135 8.01 -32.51 -8.71
CA ASN A 135 7.70 -33.46 -7.65
C ASN A 135 6.19 -33.81 -7.59
N ASP A 136 5.33 -32.87 -8.02
CA ASP A 136 3.86 -33.03 -8.06
C ASP A 136 3.30 -32.59 -9.41
N ARG A 137 3.43 -33.49 -10.41
CA ARG A 137 3.04 -33.21 -11.80
C ARG A 137 1.52 -33.04 -11.99
N GLU A 138 0.71 -33.51 -11.09
CA GLU A 138 -0.77 -33.42 -11.17
C GLU A 138 -1.30 -32.14 -10.48
N SER A 139 -0.47 -31.44 -9.73
CA SER A 139 -0.83 -30.19 -9.08
C SER A 139 -1.13 -29.09 -10.10
N ASN A 140 -2.16 -28.30 -9.88
CA ASN A 140 -2.48 -27.10 -10.67
C ASN A 140 -2.09 -25.81 -9.94
N VAL A 141 -1.27 -25.91 -8.92
CA VAL A 141 -0.78 -24.76 -8.16
C VAL A 141 0.39 -24.11 -8.89
N TYR A 142 0.44 -22.81 -8.92
CA TYR A 142 1.50 -22.00 -9.51
C TYR A 142 1.93 -20.92 -8.53
N GLY A 143 3.13 -20.39 -8.71
CA GLY A 143 3.64 -19.29 -7.89
C GLY A 143 3.08 -17.94 -8.31
N THR A 144 2.99 -17.01 -7.36
CA THR A 144 2.59 -15.63 -7.65
C THR A 144 3.55 -14.63 -7.03
N MET A 145 3.80 -13.51 -7.74
CA MET A 145 4.59 -12.39 -7.26
C MET A 145 3.93 -11.08 -7.69
N ASN A 146 3.62 -10.23 -6.73
CA ASN A 146 3.05 -8.92 -7.02
C ASN A 146 3.84 -7.83 -6.28
N ILE A 147 4.13 -6.74 -6.98
CA ILE A 147 4.60 -5.49 -6.38
C ILE A 147 3.55 -4.42 -6.67
N THR A 148 2.88 -3.94 -5.64
CA THR A 148 1.83 -2.92 -5.75
C THR A 148 2.26 -1.62 -5.07
N ILE A 149 1.79 -0.50 -5.62
CA ILE A 149 2.04 0.83 -5.10
C ILE A 149 0.77 1.37 -4.46
N GLU A 150 0.88 1.84 -3.23
CA GLU A 150 -0.19 2.53 -2.52
C GLU A 150 0.20 4.00 -2.31
N PRO A 151 -0.37 4.92 -3.10
CA PRO A 151 -0.10 6.34 -2.95
C PRO A 151 -0.77 6.87 -1.68
N VAL A 152 -0.02 7.68 -0.91
CA VAL A 152 -0.51 8.26 0.35
C VAL A 152 -0.62 9.78 0.24
N ARG A 153 0.44 10.47 -0.21
CA ARG A 153 0.43 11.92 -0.36
C ARG A 153 1.22 12.32 -1.62
N PHE A 154 0.60 13.14 -2.47
CA PHE A 154 1.17 13.59 -3.73
C PHE A 154 0.87 15.07 -3.94
N ASP A 155 1.73 15.93 -3.42
CA ASP A 155 1.66 17.37 -3.58
C ASP A 155 3.06 17.97 -3.82
N LYS A 156 3.14 19.29 -3.96
CA LYS A 156 4.40 19.98 -4.24
C LYS A 156 5.46 19.87 -3.14
N ASP A 157 5.03 19.58 -1.90
CA ASP A 157 5.91 19.53 -0.73
C ASP A 157 6.28 18.10 -0.35
N VAL A 158 5.35 17.15 -0.61
CA VAL A 158 5.53 15.74 -0.26
C VAL A 158 4.96 14.83 -1.33
N LEU A 159 5.78 13.89 -1.80
CA LEU A 159 5.38 12.70 -2.51
C LEU A 159 5.72 11.49 -1.62
N SER A 160 4.70 10.77 -1.18
CA SER A 160 4.85 9.59 -0.31
C SER A 160 3.97 8.44 -0.76
N PHE A 161 4.55 7.24 -0.82
CA PHE A 161 3.80 6.01 -1.13
C PHE A 161 4.46 4.79 -0.49
N PHE A 162 3.65 3.78 -0.23
CA PHE A 162 4.11 2.44 0.09
C PHE A 162 4.25 1.59 -1.17
N GLU A 163 5.25 0.73 -1.17
CA GLU A 163 5.38 -0.41 -2.06
C GLU A 163 5.14 -1.68 -1.23
N CYS A 164 4.23 -2.53 -1.66
CA CYS A 164 3.97 -3.84 -1.07
C CYS A 164 4.40 -4.93 -2.05
N LYS A 165 5.38 -5.74 -1.65
CA LYS A 165 5.75 -6.97 -2.35
C LYS A 165 5.02 -8.14 -1.69
N GLU A 166 4.27 -8.91 -2.47
CA GLU A 166 3.66 -10.15 -2.04
C GLU A 166 4.13 -11.31 -2.91
N VAL A 167 4.61 -12.38 -2.28
CA VAL A 167 5.09 -13.58 -2.94
C VAL A 167 4.39 -14.81 -2.35
N SER A 168 3.88 -15.68 -3.22
CA SER A 168 3.34 -16.98 -2.84
C SER A 168 3.96 -18.05 -3.73
N VAL A 169 4.58 -19.05 -3.12
CA VAL A 169 5.13 -20.20 -3.83
C VAL A 169 4.35 -21.47 -3.51
N PRO A 170 4.26 -22.43 -4.44
CA PRO A 170 3.58 -23.68 -4.20
C PRO A 170 4.15 -24.42 -2.98
N GLY A 171 3.28 -24.89 -2.09
CA GLY A 171 3.67 -25.59 -0.86
C GLY A 171 3.98 -24.69 0.32
N ALA A 172 4.06 -23.38 0.17
CA ALA A 172 4.13 -22.45 1.28
C ALA A 172 2.80 -22.42 2.06
N SER A 173 2.87 -22.27 3.37
CA SER A 173 1.68 -22.21 4.23
C SER A 173 0.90 -20.90 4.08
N HIS A 174 1.55 -19.85 3.65
CA HIS A 174 0.99 -18.50 3.45
C HIS A 174 1.91 -17.67 2.54
N PRO A 175 1.40 -16.60 1.89
CA PRO A 175 2.21 -15.64 1.18
C PRO A 175 3.22 -14.94 2.10
N THR A 176 4.30 -14.44 1.54
CA THR A 176 5.23 -13.52 2.21
C THR A 176 4.90 -12.11 1.76
N GLN A 177 4.79 -11.18 2.71
CA GLN A 177 4.59 -9.75 2.42
C GLN A 177 5.75 -8.94 2.97
N GLU A 178 6.19 -7.96 2.21
CA GLU A 178 7.20 -6.97 2.61
C GLU A 178 6.74 -5.58 2.19
N TYR A 179 7.01 -4.58 3.02
CA TYR A 179 6.73 -3.19 2.72
C TYR A 179 8.02 -2.40 2.58
N SER A 180 8.06 -1.56 1.56
CA SER A 180 9.01 -0.46 1.41
C SER A 180 8.24 0.85 1.33
N ALA A 181 8.91 1.98 1.51
CA ALA A 181 8.28 3.29 1.40
C ALA A 181 9.22 4.28 0.73
N TYR A 182 8.63 5.22 0.01
CA TYR A 182 9.34 6.30 -0.67
C TYR A 182 8.77 7.63 -0.23
N ASN A 183 9.67 8.53 0.18
CA ASN A 183 9.34 9.88 0.60
C ASN A 183 10.26 10.86 -0.12
N TYR A 184 9.69 11.83 -0.81
CA TYR A 184 10.41 12.81 -1.60
C TYR A 184 9.78 14.20 -1.45
N ASN A 185 10.60 15.23 -1.41
CA ASN A 185 10.16 16.62 -1.43
C ASN A 185 10.36 17.19 -2.84
N PRO A 186 9.28 17.34 -3.63
CA PRO A 186 9.36 17.86 -4.99
C PRO A 186 9.92 19.30 -5.07
N ALA A 187 9.55 20.15 -4.11
CA ALA A 187 10.00 21.54 -4.09
C ALA A 187 11.48 21.70 -3.71
N ALA A 188 12.02 20.79 -2.91
CA ALA A 188 13.43 20.76 -2.51
C ALA A 188 14.26 19.79 -3.38
N GLU A 189 13.63 19.07 -4.30
CA GLU A 189 14.27 18.12 -5.22
C GLU A 189 15.12 17.07 -4.49
N SER A 190 14.62 16.55 -3.35
CA SER A 190 15.40 15.64 -2.50
C SER A 190 14.56 14.60 -1.79
N PRO A 191 15.12 13.40 -1.51
CA PRO A 191 14.49 12.44 -0.60
C PRO A 191 14.27 13.06 0.78
N ILE A 192 13.18 12.65 1.43
CA ILE A 192 12.90 13.00 2.83
C ILE A 192 13.36 11.83 3.69
N MET A 193 14.27 12.09 4.61
CA MET A 193 14.77 11.09 5.56
C MET A 193 13.93 11.10 6.84
N ILE A 194 13.85 9.98 7.56
CA ILE A 194 13.08 9.93 8.81
C ILE A 194 13.60 10.98 9.83
N ALA A 195 14.90 11.25 9.85
CA ALA A 195 15.48 12.26 10.71
C ALA A 195 15.13 13.72 10.35
N ASP A 196 14.60 13.97 9.14
CA ASP A 196 14.07 15.28 8.76
C ASP A 196 12.67 15.50 9.33
N VAL A 197 11.97 14.42 9.71
CA VAL A 197 10.58 14.44 10.16
C VAL A 197 10.48 14.23 11.66
N VAL A 198 11.23 13.28 12.19
CA VAL A 198 11.20 12.86 13.60
C VAL A 198 12.43 13.36 14.34
N SER A 199 12.20 14.10 15.41
CA SER A 199 13.26 14.66 16.27
C SER A 199 13.76 13.67 17.33
N ASP A 200 12.92 12.67 17.71
CA ASP A 200 13.21 11.69 18.76
C ASP A 200 12.71 10.29 18.36
N LEU A 201 13.65 9.40 18.00
CA LEU A 201 13.32 8.01 17.66
C LEU A 201 12.82 7.20 18.86
N GLY A 202 13.22 7.51 20.08
CA GLY A 202 12.72 6.87 21.30
C GLY A 202 11.25 7.24 21.54
N GLY A 203 10.91 8.52 21.40
CA GLY A 203 9.53 8.99 21.42
C GLY A 203 8.69 8.39 20.31
N LEU A 204 9.26 8.22 19.09
CA LEU A 204 8.58 7.54 17.99
C LEU A 204 8.19 6.11 18.35
N ALA A 205 9.07 5.34 19.00
CA ALA A 205 8.77 3.97 19.40
C ALA A 205 7.57 3.88 20.36
N SER A 206 7.49 4.81 21.32
CA SER A 206 6.35 4.92 22.23
C SER A 206 5.06 5.27 21.46
N ALA A 207 5.11 6.26 20.57
CA ALA A 207 3.97 6.67 19.77
C ALA A 207 3.49 5.54 18.83
N VAL A 208 4.41 4.75 18.23
CA VAL A 208 4.07 3.55 17.46
C VAL A 208 3.28 2.58 18.31
N LYS A 209 3.76 2.26 19.52
CA LYS A 209 3.10 1.31 20.43
C LYS A 209 1.68 1.75 20.81
N ASP A 210 1.49 3.03 21.06
CA ASP A 210 0.21 3.63 21.45
C ASP A 210 -0.82 3.68 20.31
N ASN A 211 -0.35 3.73 19.05
CA ASN A 211 -1.19 3.89 17.86
C ASN A 211 -1.24 2.63 16.97
N LEU A 212 -0.75 1.50 17.45
CA LEU A 212 -0.69 0.27 16.66
C LEU A 212 -2.08 -0.34 16.47
N VAL A 213 -2.46 -0.59 15.23
CA VAL A 213 -3.73 -1.21 14.83
C VAL A 213 -3.50 -2.32 13.80
N THR A 214 -4.44 -3.25 13.72
CA THR A 214 -4.52 -4.17 12.57
C THR A 214 -5.00 -3.42 11.34
N LEU A 215 -4.31 -3.53 10.21
CA LEU A 215 -4.68 -2.82 8.99
C LEU A 215 -6.04 -3.28 8.44
N SER A 216 -6.38 -4.56 8.63
CA SER A 216 -7.59 -5.17 8.08
C SER A 216 -8.91 -4.64 8.64
N ASP A 217 -8.95 -4.27 9.93
CA ASP A 217 -10.16 -3.85 10.62
C ASP A 217 -10.00 -2.64 11.56
N GLY A 218 -8.81 -2.06 11.60
CA GLY A 218 -8.49 -0.85 12.38
C GLY A 218 -8.54 -1.03 13.90
N LYS A 219 -8.54 -2.28 14.40
CA LYS A 219 -8.60 -2.51 15.84
C LYS A 219 -7.25 -2.28 16.52
N PRO A 220 -7.23 -1.67 17.72
CA PRO A 220 -6.02 -1.55 18.51
C PRO A 220 -5.33 -2.91 18.73
N PHE A 221 -4.01 -2.90 18.58
CA PHE A 221 -3.19 -4.10 18.75
C PHE A 221 -2.10 -3.87 19.80
N SER A 222 -1.95 -4.81 20.75
CA SER A 222 -1.02 -4.69 21.86
C SER A 222 -0.14 -5.93 22.08
N ASP A 223 -0.42 -7.04 21.37
CA ASP A 223 0.28 -8.32 21.58
C ASP A 223 1.52 -8.43 20.69
N VAL A 224 2.47 -7.51 20.89
CA VAL A 224 3.72 -7.46 20.13
C VAL A 224 4.73 -8.46 20.66
N GLU A 225 5.42 -9.17 19.77
CA GLU A 225 6.53 -10.10 20.10
C GLU A 225 7.90 -9.40 20.06
N VAL A 226 8.01 -8.37 19.20
CA VAL A 226 9.21 -7.52 19.09
C VAL A 226 8.82 -6.10 19.47
N GLU A 227 9.43 -5.55 20.51
CA GLU A 227 9.16 -4.18 20.93
C GLU A 227 9.48 -3.19 19.78
N PRO A 228 8.61 -2.19 19.53
CA PRO A 228 8.81 -1.22 18.47
C PRO A 228 10.16 -0.53 18.50
N GLU A 229 10.69 -0.18 19.68
CA GLU A 229 12.00 0.44 19.82
C GLU A 229 13.13 -0.44 19.23
N LYS A 230 13.09 -1.73 19.50
CA LYS A 230 14.07 -2.67 18.95
C LYS A 230 13.94 -2.75 17.44
N TYR A 231 12.71 -2.91 16.93
CA TYR A 231 12.45 -3.00 15.49
C TYR A 231 12.91 -1.74 14.73
N LEU A 232 12.57 -0.54 15.26
CA LEU A 232 12.94 0.74 14.65
C LEU A 232 14.47 0.91 14.60
N ASN A 233 15.17 0.53 15.67
CA ASN A 233 16.64 0.64 15.72
C ASN A 233 17.33 -0.34 14.76
N GLU A 234 16.84 -1.60 14.67
CA GLU A 234 17.41 -2.61 13.79
C GLU A 234 17.12 -2.34 12.29
N ASN A 235 16.04 -1.62 11.98
CA ASN A 235 15.59 -1.35 10.62
C ASN A 235 15.66 0.13 10.22
N ALA A 236 16.41 0.98 10.94
CA ALA A 236 16.42 2.43 10.77
C ALA A 236 16.63 2.91 9.30
N GLY A 237 17.37 2.13 8.49
CA GLY A 237 17.61 2.45 7.08
C GLY A 237 16.52 1.98 6.11
N ASN A 238 15.61 1.11 6.55
CA ASN A 238 14.61 0.45 5.70
C ASN A 238 13.22 0.42 6.35
N LEU A 239 12.93 1.39 7.21
CA LEU A 239 11.61 1.49 7.83
C LEU A 239 10.56 1.80 6.77
N PRO A 240 9.46 1.03 6.69
CA PRO A 240 8.35 1.36 5.81
C PRO A 240 7.47 2.43 6.46
N TRP A 241 7.78 3.69 6.22
CA TRP A 241 7.06 4.85 6.74
C TRP A 241 6.76 5.87 5.64
N VAL A 242 5.64 6.57 5.77
CA VAL A 242 5.22 7.62 4.84
C VAL A 242 4.69 8.83 5.60
N ILE A 243 4.72 9.98 4.94
CA ILE A 243 4.08 11.21 5.43
C ILE A 243 2.70 11.31 4.80
N ASP A 244 1.66 11.24 5.63
CA ASP A 244 0.31 11.60 5.21
C ASP A 244 0.05 13.08 5.52
N ARG A 245 -1.15 13.55 5.33
CA ARG A 245 -1.55 14.96 5.47
C ARG A 245 -1.42 15.49 6.89
N ASP A 246 -1.74 14.65 7.85
CA ASP A 246 -1.85 14.98 9.27
C ASP A 246 -1.12 14.01 10.18
N ALA A 247 -0.42 13.01 9.62
CA ALA A 247 0.23 11.97 10.38
C ALA A 247 1.48 11.41 9.70
N LEU A 248 2.38 10.88 10.50
CA LEU A 248 3.36 9.88 10.09
C LEU A 248 2.70 8.50 10.16
N VAL A 249 2.88 7.67 9.13
CA VAL A 249 2.32 6.31 9.07
C VAL A 249 3.45 5.30 8.89
N LEU A 250 3.49 4.28 9.75
CA LEU A 250 4.40 3.15 9.64
C LEU A 250 3.62 1.87 9.41
N ARG A 251 4.16 0.98 8.58
CA ARG A 251 3.60 -0.36 8.35
C ARG A 251 4.55 -1.45 8.80
N PHE A 252 3.97 -2.54 9.27
CA PHE A 252 4.68 -3.71 9.74
C PHE A 252 4.09 -4.93 9.05
N ALA A 253 4.90 -5.61 8.25
CA ALA A 253 4.49 -6.82 7.55
C ALA A 253 4.09 -7.93 8.54
N PRO A 254 3.23 -8.88 8.15
CA PRO A 254 2.90 -10.03 8.96
C PRO A 254 4.15 -10.76 9.46
N GLY A 255 4.25 -11.01 10.75
CA GLY A 255 5.40 -11.69 11.36
C GLY A 255 6.61 -10.80 11.68
N SER A 256 6.57 -9.47 11.41
CA SER A 256 7.71 -8.58 11.67
C SER A 256 7.83 -8.17 13.14
N ILE A 257 6.72 -7.76 13.76
CA ILE A 257 6.68 -7.36 15.19
C ILE A 257 5.65 -8.14 16.00
N ALA A 258 4.82 -8.95 15.36
CA ALA A 258 3.75 -9.74 15.96
C ALA A 258 3.62 -11.07 15.23
N PRO A 259 2.89 -12.09 15.77
CA PRO A 259 2.64 -13.33 15.06
C PRO A 259 2.06 -13.09 13.67
N TYR A 260 2.42 -13.93 12.69
CA TYR A 260 1.92 -13.81 11.30
C TYR A 260 0.39 -13.70 11.23
N ALA A 261 -0.32 -14.40 12.11
CA ALA A 261 -1.78 -14.39 12.18
C ALA A 261 -2.39 -13.02 12.55
N ALA A 262 -1.60 -12.09 13.07
CA ALA A 262 -2.03 -10.71 13.32
C ALA A 262 -2.22 -9.93 12.00
N GLY A 263 -1.64 -10.42 10.90
CA GLY A 263 -1.65 -9.73 9.62
C GLY A 263 -0.72 -8.52 9.61
N THR A 264 -0.98 -7.63 8.66
CA THR A 264 -0.29 -6.33 8.60
C THR A 264 -0.76 -5.43 9.72
N LEU A 265 0.21 -4.82 10.42
CA LEU A 265 -0.05 -3.80 11.42
C LEU A 265 0.32 -2.42 10.87
N GLU A 266 -0.38 -1.39 11.34
CA GLU A 266 -0.12 0.00 10.99
C GLU A 266 -0.12 0.85 12.25
N ALA A 267 0.79 1.83 12.32
CA ALA A 267 0.77 2.88 13.32
C ALA A 267 0.61 4.23 12.61
N ARG A 268 -0.53 4.88 12.81
CA ARG A 268 -0.81 6.24 12.34
C ARG A 268 -0.61 7.19 13.50
N ILE A 269 0.40 8.06 13.41
CA ILE A 269 0.81 8.95 14.50
C ILE A 269 0.49 10.39 14.09
N PRO A 270 -0.62 10.97 14.61
CA PRO A 270 -1.05 12.31 14.23
C PRO A 270 -0.04 13.38 14.69
N PHE A 271 0.34 14.30 13.81
CA PHE A 271 1.26 15.39 14.14
C PHE A 271 0.76 16.26 15.28
N SER A 272 -0.56 16.48 15.35
CA SER A 272 -1.20 17.31 16.38
C SER A 272 -1.19 16.71 17.79
N GLU A 273 -1.10 15.37 17.90
CA GLU A 273 -1.09 14.66 19.18
C GLU A 273 0.31 14.52 19.77
N TYR A 274 1.34 14.63 18.90
CA TYR A 274 2.75 14.45 19.27
C TYR A 274 3.61 15.63 18.80
N PRO A 275 3.28 16.89 19.18
CA PRO A 275 3.96 18.08 18.61
C PRO A 275 5.46 18.12 18.88
N ASP A 276 5.93 17.58 20.03
CA ASP A 276 7.34 17.54 20.39
C ASP A 276 8.14 16.46 19.65
N LEU A 277 7.45 15.50 19.03
CA LEU A 277 8.07 14.39 18.30
C LEU A 277 8.47 14.78 16.88
N PHE A 278 7.75 15.73 16.28
CA PHE A 278 7.89 16.08 14.88
C PHE A 278 8.47 17.48 14.68
N THR A 279 9.10 17.67 13.53
CA THR A 279 9.44 19.01 13.05
C THR A 279 8.20 19.64 12.40
N ASP A 280 7.93 20.93 12.63
CA ASP A 280 6.71 21.67 12.22
C ASP A 280 6.43 21.72 10.70
N LYS A 281 7.32 21.15 9.90
CA LYS A 281 7.38 21.34 8.45
C LYS A 281 6.39 20.48 7.65
N TRP A 282 5.91 19.35 8.20
CA TRP A 282 5.34 18.27 7.37
C TRP A 282 3.82 18.15 7.43
N SER A 283 3.15 18.74 8.41
CA SER A 283 1.70 18.77 8.45
C SER A 283 1.16 19.69 7.34
N ALA A 284 0.17 19.20 6.60
CA ALA A 284 -0.53 20.05 5.63
C ALA A 284 -1.36 21.11 6.37
N PRO A 285 -1.54 22.31 5.80
CA PRO A 285 -2.44 23.31 6.36
C PRO A 285 -3.84 22.73 6.58
N GLU A 286 -4.49 23.12 7.68
CA GLU A 286 -5.85 22.69 8.00
C GLU A 286 -6.80 22.99 6.83
N GLY A 287 -7.56 21.98 6.38
CA GLY A 287 -8.50 22.10 5.26
C GLY A 287 -7.88 22.06 3.86
N ALA A 288 -6.55 22.04 3.71
CA ALA A 288 -5.87 22.03 2.40
C ALA A 288 -6.30 20.85 1.52
N TYR A 289 -6.75 19.75 2.13
CA TYR A 289 -7.13 18.52 1.42
C TYR A 289 -8.50 17.98 1.82
N ALA A 290 -9.35 18.79 2.47
CA ALA A 290 -10.69 18.35 2.87
C ALA A 290 -11.47 17.87 1.63
N GLY A 291 -11.82 16.57 1.60
CA GLY A 291 -12.57 15.97 0.51
C GLY A 291 -11.78 15.66 -0.76
N MET A 292 -10.46 15.84 -0.79
CA MET A 292 -9.63 15.45 -1.93
C MET A 292 -9.36 13.95 -1.90
N ILE A 293 -9.83 13.25 -2.92
CA ILE A 293 -9.33 11.94 -3.30
C ILE A 293 -8.11 12.19 -4.19
N ILE A 294 -6.99 11.52 -3.96
CA ILE A 294 -5.85 11.58 -4.86
C ILE A 294 -6.31 11.02 -6.21
N PRO A 295 -6.43 11.84 -7.28
CA PRO A 295 -6.89 11.36 -8.57
C PRO A 295 -5.75 10.61 -9.25
N TYR A 296 -5.78 9.30 -9.20
CA TYR A 296 -4.91 8.47 -10.00
C TYR A 296 -5.72 7.40 -10.75
N VAL A 297 -5.19 6.94 -11.86
CA VAL A 297 -5.77 5.87 -12.67
C VAL A 297 -4.79 4.71 -12.66
N ARG A 298 -5.29 3.50 -12.41
CA ARG A 298 -4.51 2.27 -12.60
C ARG A 298 -4.75 1.77 -14.02
N ASN A 299 -3.70 1.72 -14.81
CA ASN A 299 -3.73 1.21 -16.18
C ASN A 299 -2.96 -0.11 -16.24
N ALA A 300 -3.59 -1.16 -16.75
CA ALA A 300 -2.86 -2.33 -17.19
C ALA A 300 -2.10 -1.96 -18.48
N VAL A 301 -0.80 -2.22 -18.53
CA VAL A 301 -0.01 -2.08 -19.75
C VAL A 301 -0.12 -3.41 -20.50
N ASP A 302 -0.78 -3.38 -21.67
CA ASP A 302 -0.73 -4.50 -22.60
C ASP A 302 0.70 -4.56 -23.16
N LEU A 303 1.46 -5.54 -22.72
CA LEU A 303 2.71 -5.87 -23.38
C LEU A 303 2.33 -6.51 -24.72
N ASP A 304 2.55 -5.80 -25.82
CA ASP A 304 2.45 -6.37 -27.15
C ASP A 304 3.26 -7.68 -27.16
N GLY A 305 2.64 -8.75 -27.69
CA GLY A 305 3.09 -10.14 -27.53
C GLY A 305 4.50 -10.51 -28.00
N ASP A 306 5.35 -9.54 -28.38
CA ASP A 306 6.75 -9.69 -28.70
C ASP A 306 7.69 -9.56 -27.49
N ASP A 307 7.26 -8.85 -26.42
CA ASP A 307 8.04 -8.70 -25.18
C ASP A 307 7.86 -9.88 -24.19
N MET A 308 6.92 -10.77 -24.49
CA MET A 308 6.67 -11.98 -23.68
C MET A 308 7.62 -13.14 -23.98
N ARG A 309 8.65 -12.95 -24.83
CA ARG A 309 9.66 -13.95 -25.20
C ARG A 309 11.07 -13.38 -24.96
N GLY A 310 11.41 -13.16 -23.73
CA GLY A 310 12.75 -12.73 -23.34
C GLY A 310 13.48 -13.77 -22.53
#